data_a72b00eb998b3f19fcdd9e5191cd24e8
#
_entry.id   a72b00eb998b3f19fcdd9e5191cd24e8
#
_cell.length_a   1.000
_cell.length_b   1.000
_cell.length_c   1.000
_cell.angle_alpha   90.00
_cell.angle_beta   90.00
_cell.angle_gamma   90.00
#
_symmetry.space_group_name_H-M   'P 1'
#
loop_
_entity.id
_entity.type
_entity.pdbx_description
1 polymer ?
#
loop_
_entity_poly.entity_id
_entity_poly.type
_entity_poly.pdbx_seq_one_letter_code
_entity_poly.pdbx_strand_id
1 'polypeptide(L)'
;MNSTKVSKRILALDILRGVTIAGMIMVNNPGSWGHIYAPLRHAEWNGLTPTDLVFPFFMFIMGISTYISLKKYNFEFNHAAGMKILKRTIVIFLIGMAIGWFSRFCYYWASAPDDLSFGEKLWASVWTFDRIRILGVMQRLALCYGAASIIALTMKHKHIPYLIAGLLTGYFILLMCGNGFAYNETNILSVVDRAILTPAHMYKDNGIDPEGLLSTIPAIAHVLLGFCVGRLMLDGNKSEDRASFLNSQLITLFLVGVILTFSGFLLSYGCPINKKIWSPTYVLVTCGLASSFLALLIWIIDVKGYKKWSMFFEAFGVNPLFMYVLGGVLSILFGSISFPWGDSSISIHGFLYNIVLMPVFGETAGSLAFALLFIAINWCIGYQLYKRKIYIKI
;
A
#
# COMPACT_ATOMS: atom_id res chain seq x y z
N MET A 1 -3.07 -39.95 18.75
CA MET A 1 -3.39 -38.57 19.10
C MET A 1 -2.85 -37.63 18.03
N ASN A 2 -3.68 -37.28 17.05
CA ASN A 2 -3.29 -36.38 15.97
C ASN A 2 -3.36 -34.95 16.48
N SER A 3 -2.22 -34.32 16.77
CA SER A 3 -2.15 -32.91 17.02
C SER A 3 -2.33 -32.16 15.68
N THR A 4 -3.54 -31.77 15.39
CA THR A 4 -3.83 -30.79 14.33
C THR A 4 -3.03 -29.52 14.63
N LYS A 5 -1.90 -29.33 13.95
CA LYS A 5 -1.21 -28.05 13.86
C LYS A 5 -2.13 -27.05 13.15
N VAL A 6 -3.06 -26.48 13.88
CA VAL A 6 -3.76 -25.29 13.43
C VAL A 6 -2.72 -24.18 13.37
N SER A 7 -2.31 -23.82 12.19
CA SER A 7 -1.59 -22.57 11.95
C SER A 7 -2.50 -21.44 12.48
N LYS A 8 -2.28 -21.01 13.71
CA LYS A 8 -3.09 -19.96 14.33
C LYS A 8 -2.88 -18.68 13.53
N ARG A 9 -3.84 -18.38 12.68
CA ARG A 9 -3.95 -17.12 11.96
C ARG A 9 -3.92 -15.99 12.99
N ILE A 10 -3.06 -15.00 12.79
CA ILE A 10 -2.94 -13.84 13.69
C ILE A 10 -4.03 -12.86 13.27
N LEU A 11 -5.15 -12.87 14.00
CA LEU A 11 -6.32 -12.06 13.66
C LEU A 11 -5.99 -10.55 13.64
N ALA A 12 -5.22 -10.07 14.59
CA ALA A 12 -4.77 -8.68 14.64
C ALA A 12 -4.02 -8.24 13.36
N LEU A 13 -3.21 -9.14 12.76
CA LEU A 13 -2.50 -8.85 11.51
C LEU A 13 -3.47 -8.75 10.31
N ASP A 14 -4.48 -9.60 10.26
CA ASP A 14 -5.50 -9.54 9.21
C ASP A 14 -6.36 -8.28 9.34
N ILE A 15 -6.69 -7.88 10.58
CA ILE A 15 -7.43 -6.65 10.84
C ILE A 15 -6.58 -5.43 10.46
N LEU A 16 -5.30 -5.39 10.83
CA LEU A 16 -4.41 -4.30 10.43
C LEU A 16 -4.32 -4.18 8.90
N ARG A 17 -4.24 -5.31 8.20
CA ARG A 17 -4.28 -5.35 6.74
C ARG A 17 -5.60 -4.81 6.20
N GLY A 18 -6.73 -5.17 6.82
CA GLY A 18 -8.05 -4.65 6.46
C GLY A 18 -8.18 -3.15 6.69
N VAL A 19 -7.69 -2.65 7.81
CA VAL A 19 -7.63 -1.20 8.11
C VAL A 19 -6.84 -0.45 7.03
N THR A 20 -5.68 -0.97 6.63
CA THR A 20 -4.86 -0.33 5.58
C THR A 20 -5.54 -0.36 4.22
N ILE A 21 -6.20 -1.45 3.83
CA ILE A 21 -6.94 -1.51 2.55
C ILE A 21 -8.14 -0.57 2.56
N ALA A 22 -8.95 -0.58 3.61
CA ALA A 22 -10.08 0.35 3.75
C ALA A 22 -9.60 1.81 3.73
N GLY A 23 -8.49 2.11 4.44
CA GLY A 23 -7.84 3.40 4.41
C GLY A 23 -7.37 3.79 3.00
N MET A 24 -6.70 2.90 2.25
CA MET A 24 -6.28 3.17 0.87
C MET A 24 -7.47 3.48 -0.05
N ILE A 25 -8.56 2.72 0.07
CA ILE A 25 -9.78 2.96 -0.71
C ILE A 25 -10.36 4.34 -0.35
N MET A 26 -10.39 4.69 0.92
CA MET A 26 -10.91 5.97 1.39
C MET A 26 -10.11 7.17 0.85
N VAL A 27 -8.80 7.17 1.05
CA VAL A 27 -7.96 8.33 0.72
C VAL A 27 -7.71 8.51 -0.77
N ASN A 28 -7.87 7.44 -1.57
CA ASN A 28 -7.74 7.48 -3.01
C ASN A 28 -9.04 7.81 -3.75
N ASN A 29 -10.18 7.89 -3.04
CA ASN A 29 -11.49 8.12 -3.65
C ASN A 29 -12.29 9.18 -2.89
N PRO A 30 -11.78 10.41 -2.75
CA PRO A 30 -12.58 11.53 -2.22
C PRO A 30 -13.67 11.90 -3.23
N GLY A 31 -14.75 12.50 -2.77
CA GLY A 31 -15.77 13.07 -3.67
C GLY A 31 -15.22 14.24 -4.48
N SER A 32 -14.29 15.02 -3.92
CA SER A 32 -13.58 16.10 -4.61
C SER A 32 -12.17 16.22 -4.08
N TRP A 33 -11.18 16.29 -5.00
CA TRP A 33 -9.77 16.50 -4.63
C TRP A 33 -9.50 17.93 -4.12
N GLY A 34 -10.36 18.89 -4.46
CA GLY A 34 -10.28 20.27 -3.94
C GLY A 34 -10.78 20.39 -2.50
N HIS A 35 -11.71 19.54 -2.09
CA HIS A 35 -12.43 19.64 -0.81
C HIS A 35 -12.21 18.40 0.05
N ILE A 36 -11.02 18.29 0.66
CA ILE A 36 -10.61 17.18 1.53
C ILE A 36 -10.20 17.75 2.90
N TYR A 37 -10.61 17.10 3.98
CA TYR A 37 -10.12 17.42 5.33
C TYR A 37 -8.61 17.24 5.43
N ALA A 38 -7.92 18.15 6.12
CA ALA A 38 -6.46 18.17 6.22
C ALA A 38 -5.81 16.82 6.62
N PRO A 39 -6.34 16.05 7.59
CA PRO A 39 -5.78 14.73 7.92
C PRO A 39 -5.88 13.68 6.81
N LEU A 40 -6.79 13.89 5.84
CA LEU A 40 -7.00 12.99 4.71
C LEU A 40 -6.25 13.41 3.44
N ARG A 41 -5.56 14.54 3.46
CA ARG A 41 -4.64 14.97 2.39
C ARG A 41 -3.28 14.36 2.60
N HIS A 42 -2.55 14.14 1.52
CA HIS A 42 -1.11 13.87 1.61
C HIS A 42 -0.34 15.12 2.03
N ALA A 43 0.78 14.93 2.72
CA ALA A 43 1.75 16.01 2.91
C ALA A 43 2.22 16.50 1.55
N GLU A 44 2.28 17.82 1.38
CA GLU A 44 2.62 18.42 0.09
C GLU A 44 4.03 18.06 -0.36
N TRP A 45 5.00 18.16 0.54
CA TRP A 45 6.37 17.72 0.34
C TRP A 45 6.92 17.07 1.61
N ASN A 46 7.43 17.85 2.55
CA ASN A 46 7.92 17.36 3.84
C ASN A 46 6.78 17.26 4.85
N GLY A 47 6.82 16.26 5.70
CA GLY A 47 5.84 16.00 6.74
C GLY A 47 5.19 14.64 6.66
N LEU A 48 4.21 14.44 7.52
CA LEU A 48 3.49 13.17 7.65
C LEU A 48 2.05 13.44 8.06
N THR A 49 1.11 12.95 7.28
CA THR A 49 -0.31 12.95 7.61
C THR A 49 -0.80 11.53 7.88
N PRO A 50 -1.96 11.33 8.49
CA PRO A 50 -2.55 10.00 8.64
C PRO A 50 -2.71 9.25 7.30
N THR A 51 -3.00 9.97 6.22
CA THR A 51 -3.08 9.41 4.86
C THR A 51 -1.75 8.82 4.39
N ASP A 52 -0.63 9.42 4.78
CA ASP A 52 0.70 8.96 4.41
C ASP A 52 1.14 7.69 5.15
N LEU A 53 0.39 7.25 6.17
CA LEU A 53 0.66 6.00 6.90
C LEU A 53 0.08 4.77 6.23
N VAL A 54 -0.93 4.90 5.38
CA VAL A 54 -1.73 3.77 4.92
C VAL A 54 -0.90 2.81 4.05
N PHE A 55 -0.20 3.32 3.06
CA PHE A 55 0.62 2.50 2.16
C PHE A 55 1.87 1.90 2.85
N PRO A 56 2.67 2.65 3.63
CA PRO A 56 3.79 2.06 4.35
C PRO A 56 3.38 1.03 5.40
N PHE A 57 2.26 1.21 6.06
CA PHE A 57 1.73 0.17 6.96
C PHE A 57 1.45 -1.13 6.22
N PHE A 58 0.87 -1.05 5.01
CA PHE A 58 0.65 -2.23 4.19
C PHE A 58 1.98 -2.92 3.79
N MET A 59 3.01 -2.14 3.45
CA MET A 59 4.35 -2.67 3.14
C MET A 59 5.00 -3.33 4.35
N PHE A 60 4.86 -2.75 5.54
CA PHE A 60 5.33 -3.33 6.79
C PHE A 60 4.65 -4.68 7.08
N ILE A 61 3.32 -4.76 6.92
CA ILE A 61 2.54 -5.99 7.06
C ILE A 61 2.96 -7.04 6.02
N MET A 62 3.27 -6.60 4.80
CA MET A 62 3.79 -7.48 3.74
C MET A 62 5.11 -8.12 4.17
N GLY A 63 5.99 -7.38 4.84
CA GLY A 63 7.23 -7.90 5.42
C GLY A 63 6.97 -9.01 6.46
N ILE A 64 6.09 -8.76 7.44
CA ILE A 64 5.66 -9.77 8.43
C ILE A 64 5.06 -11.01 7.75
N SER A 65 4.19 -10.80 6.76
CA SER A 65 3.54 -11.87 6.01
C SER A 65 4.53 -12.68 5.18
N THR A 66 5.58 -12.04 4.67
CA THR A 66 6.69 -12.70 3.96
C THR A 66 7.45 -13.62 4.91
N TYR A 67 7.77 -13.17 6.14
CA TYR A 67 8.38 -14.02 7.16
C TYR A 67 7.53 -15.27 7.42
N ILE A 68 6.23 -15.11 7.68
CA ILE A 68 5.29 -16.22 7.91
C ILE A 68 5.25 -17.19 6.71
N SER A 69 5.21 -16.64 5.51
CA SER A 69 5.13 -17.44 4.28
C SER A 69 6.40 -18.22 3.97
N LEU A 70 7.58 -17.65 4.24
CA LEU A 70 8.87 -18.29 3.95
C LEU A 70 9.29 -19.30 5.03
N LYS A 71 8.75 -19.18 6.25
CA LYS A 71 9.00 -20.13 7.34
C LYS A 71 8.70 -21.58 6.96
N LYS A 72 7.70 -21.84 6.09
CA LYS A 72 7.38 -23.17 5.59
C LYS A 72 8.43 -23.77 4.64
N TYR A 73 9.32 -22.95 4.10
CA TYR A 73 10.47 -23.36 3.29
C TYR A 73 11.77 -23.40 4.11
N ASN A 74 11.69 -23.30 5.46
CA ASN A 74 12.81 -23.20 6.38
C ASN A 74 13.81 -22.09 6.02
N PHE A 75 13.33 -21.06 5.29
CA PHE A 75 14.15 -19.97 4.76
C PHE A 75 15.30 -20.42 3.87
N GLU A 76 15.15 -21.55 3.20
CA GLU A 76 16.13 -22.06 2.25
C GLU A 76 15.66 -21.78 0.81
N PHE A 77 16.59 -21.31 -0.03
CA PHE A 77 16.31 -21.07 -1.44
C PHE A 77 16.21 -22.43 -2.14
N ASN A 78 15.04 -22.73 -2.68
CA ASN A 78 14.82 -23.87 -3.55
C ASN A 78 13.97 -23.45 -4.76
N HIS A 79 13.93 -24.28 -5.80
CA HIS A 79 13.20 -23.99 -7.04
C HIS A 79 11.72 -23.65 -6.79
N ALA A 80 11.04 -24.39 -5.89
CA ALA A 80 9.62 -24.16 -5.59
C ALA A 80 9.38 -22.80 -4.92
N ALA A 81 10.25 -22.41 -3.97
CA ALA A 81 10.17 -21.10 -3.33
C ALA A 81 10.48 -19.96 -4.33
N GLY A 82 11.55 -20.12 -5.13
CA GLY A 82 11.94 -19.17 -6.15
C GLY A 82 10.85 -18.93 -7.19
N MET A 83 10.29 -20.01 -7.73
CA MET A 83 9.22 -19.95 -8.73
C MET A 83 7.94 -19.30 -8.16
N LYS A 84 7.61 -19.58 -6.91
CA LYS A 84 6.46 -18.94 -6.25
C LYS A 84 6.68 -17.45 -6.06
N ILE A 85 7.87 -17.03 -5.64
CA ILE A 85 8.21 -15.60 -5.47
C ILE A 85 8.14 -14.91 -6.83
N LEU A 86 8.77 -15.46 -7.85
CA LEU A 86 8.79 -14.92 -9.20
C LEU A 86 7.37 -14.77 -9.76
N LYS A 87 6.57 -15.85 -9.72
CA LYS A 87 5.17 -15.81 -10.18
C LYS A 87 4.38 -14.72 -9.50
N ARG A 88 4.48 -14.63 -8.17
CA ARG A 88 3.73 -13.63 -7.41
C ARG A 88 4.19 -12.21 -7.73
N THR A 89 5.50 -11.98 -7.86
CA THR A 89 6.06 -10.69 -8.24
C THR A 89 5.54 -10.25 -9.62
N ILE A 90 5.63 -11.13 -10.62
CA ILE A 90 5.17 -10.84 -11.98
C ILE A 90 3.66 -10.58 -12.00
N VAL A 91 2.86 -11.43 -11.35
CA VAL A 91 1.40 -11.27 -11.36
C VAL A 91 0.97 -9.96 -10.70
N ILE A 92 1.54 -9.59 -9.55
CA ILE A 92 1.22 -8.31 -8.89
C ILE A 92 1.65 -7.12 -9.77
N PHE A 93 2.83 -7.20 -10.40
CA PHE A 93 3.30 -6.16 -11.31
C PHE A 93 2.35 -5.98 -12.51
N LEU A 94 1.99 -7.08 -13.15
CA LEU A 94 1.09 -7.06 -14.31
C LEU A 94 -0.34 -6.61 -13.96
N ILE A 95 -0.85 -6.93 -12.77
CA ILE A 95 -2.14 -6.40 -12.29
C ILE A 95 -2.05 -4.87 -12.20
N GLY A 96 -0.97 -4.31 -11.66
CA GLY A 96 -0.77 -2.87 -11.61
C GLY A 96 -0.74 -2.23 -13.00
N MET A 97 -0.04 -2.86 -13.96
CA MET A 97 -0.03 -2.41 -15.36
C MET A 97 -1.43 -2.48 -15.98
N ALA A 98 -2.17 -3.56 -15.74
CA ALA A 98 -3.52 -3.74 -16.27
C ALA A 98 -4.52 -2.70 -15.75
N ILE A 99 -4.44 -2.33 -14.45
CA ILE A 99 -5.27 -1.25 -13.88
C ILE A 99 -4.92 0.10 -14.54
N GLY A 100 -3.63 0.39 -14.70
CA GLY A 100 -3.18 1.61 -15.37
C GLY A 100 -3.66 1.68 -16.83
N TRP A 101 -3.53 0.58 -17.56
CA TRP A 101 -4.04 0.45 -18.93
C TRP A 101 -5.57 0.60 -18.98
N PHE A 102 -6.31 -0.07 -18.10
CA PHE A 102 -7.76 -0.01 -18.04
C PHE A 102 -8.26 1.41 -17.75
N SER A 103 -7.58 2.14 -16.86
CA SER A 103 -7.91 3.56 -16.61
C SER A 103 -7.77 4.41 -17.88
N ARG A 104 -6.70 4.21 -18.65
CA ARG A 104 -6.49 4.94 -19.90
C ARG A 104 -7.47 4.52 -20.98
N PHE A 105 -7.73 3.23 -21.10
CA PHE A 105 -8.75 2.73 -22.02
C PHE A 105 -10.09 3.40 -21.77
N CYS A 106 -10.57 3.42 -20.52
CA CYS A 106 -11.85 4.04 -20.18
C CYS A 106 -11.85 5.55 -20.44
N TYR A 107 -10.74 6.23 -20.13
CA TYR A 107 -10.60 7.67 -20.38
C TYR A 107 -10.70 7.99 -21.89
N TYR A 108 -9.92 7.29 -22.73
CA TYR A 108 -9.94 7.52 -24.19
C TYR A 108 -11.28 7.12 -24.80
N TRP A 109 -11.86 6.02 -24.34
CA TRP A 109 -13.20 5.60 -24.78
C TRP A 109 -14.26 6.66 -24.49
N ALA A 110 -14.24 7.26 -23.31
CA ALA A 110 -15.20 8.28 -22.90
C ALA A 110 -14.97 9.64 -23.58
N SER A 111 -13.72 9.96 -23.94
CA SER A 111 -13.35 11.25 -24.57
C SER A 111 -13.18 11.18 -26.09
N ALA A 112 -13.39 10.02 -26.69
CA ALA A 112 -13.26 9.87 -28.14
C ALA A 112 -14.34 10.66 -28.90
N PRO A 113 -13.98 11.31 -30.03
CA PRO A 113 -14.92 12.02 -30.88
C PRO A 113 -16.07 11.10 -31.35
N ASP A 114 -17.25 11.68 -31.50
CA ASP A 114 -18.46 10.94 -31.88
C ASP A 114 -18.50 10.53 -33.37
N ASP A 115 -17.65 11.11 -34.20
CA ASP A 115 -17.49 10.82 -35.62
C ASP A 115 -16.66 9.58 -35.93
N LEU A 116 -15.97 9.02 -34.93
CA LEU A 116 -15.19 7.80 -35.11
C LEU A 116 -16.08 6.56 -35.19
N SER A 117 -15.78 5.68 -36.13
CA SER A 117 -16.40 4.35 -36.17
C SER A 117 -16.06 3.56 -34.89
N PHE A 118 -16.89 2.59 -34.53
CA PHE A 118 -16.69 1.73 -33.37
C PHE A 118 -15.29 1.07 -33.37
N GLY A 119 -14.83 0.63 -34.55
CA GLY A 119 -13.52 -0.02 -34.71
C GLY A 119 -12.34 0.93 -34.46
N GLU A 120 -12.41 2.15 -34.99
CA GLU A 120 -11.40 3.19 -34.77
C GLU A 120 -11.36 3.63 -33.30
N LYS A 121 -12.52 3.85 -32.70
CA LYS A 121 -12.65 4.18 -31.27
C LYS A 121 -12.07 3.08 -30.40
N LEU A 122 -12.39 1.82 -30.67
CA LEU A 122 -11.87 0.67 -29.94
C LEU A 122 -10.35 0.58 -30.07
N TRP A 123 -9.82 0.70 -31.30
CA TRP A 123 -8.40 0.62 -31.57
C TRP A 123 -7.61 1.73 -30.86
N ALA A 124 -8.05 2.99 -30.97
CA ALA A 124 -7.46 4.13 -30.31
C ALA A 124 -7.46 3.97 -28.77
N SER A 125 -8.55 3.43 -28.20
CA SER A 125 -8.67 3.21 -26.75
C SER A 125 -7.80 2.06 -26.25
N VAL A 126 -7.65 0.98 -27.02
CA VAL A 126 -6.80 -0.18 -26.67
C VAL A 126 -5.32 0.19 -26.75
N TRP A 127 -4.92 0.94 -27.78
CA TRP A 127 -3.51 1.24 -28.08
C TRP A 127 -3.02 2.50 -27.37
N THR A 128 -3.10 2.50 -26.01
CA THR A 128 -2.73 3.65 -25.17
C THR A 128 -1.44 3.44 -24.39
N PHE A 129 -0.51 2.65 -24.92
CA PHE A 129 0.73 2.27 -24.25
C PHE A 129 1.79 3.39 -24.20
N ASP A 130 1.69 4.38 -25.06
CA ASP A 130 2.61 5.52 -25.22
C ASP A 130 2.75 6.40 -23.96
N ARG A 131 1.77 6.34 -23.05
CA ARG A 131 1.72 7.17 -21.83
C ARG A 131 1.33 6.39 -20.58
N ILE A 132 1.44 5.07 -20.61
CA ILE A 132 1.12 4.25 -19.44
C ILE A 132 2.19 4.45 -18.36
N ARG A 133 1.75 4.72 -17.13
CA ARG A 133 2.67 4.79 -15.99
C ARG A 133 3.23 3.41 -15.69
N ILE A 134 4.58 3.25 -15.73
CA ILE A 134 5.24 1.95 -15.55
C ILE A 134 5.34 1.59 -14.07
N LEU A 135 5.76 2.53 -13.22
CA LEU A 135 5.88 2.31 -11.79
C LEU A 135 4.73 2.98 -11.03
N GLY A 136 4.08 2.21 -10.20
CA GLY A 136 3.00 2.65 -9.31
C GLY A 136 2.99 1.81 -8.04
N VAL A 137 1.97 1.98 -7.23
CA VAL A 137 1.82 1.31 -5.93
C VAL A 137 1.95 -0.22 -6.03
N MET A 138 1.27 -0.84 -7.00
CA MET A 138 1.30 -2.30 -7.19
C MET A 138 2.66 -2.80 -7.65
N GLN A 139 3.28 -2.08 -8.58
CA GLN A 139 4.60 -2.41 -9.10
C GLN A 139 5.67 -2.28 -8.00
N ARG A 140 5.59 -1.24 -7.17
CA ARG A 140 6.45 -1.11 -5.99
C ARG A 140 6.25 -2.26 -5.01
N LEU A 141 5.01 -2.65 -4.71
CA LEU A 141 4.72 -3.82 -3.87
C LEU A 141 5.34 -5.09 -4.45
N ALA A 142 5.22 -5.30 -5.76
CA ALA A 142 5.79 -6.46 -6.46
C ALA A 142 7.32 -6.50 -6.33
N LEU A 143 7.99 -5.41 -6.66
CA LEU A 143 9.45 -5.30 -6.62
C LEU A 143 10.00 -5.47 -5.20
N CYS A 144 9.38 -4.78 -4.23
CA CYS A 144 9.80 -4.87 -2.83
C CYS A 144 9.53 -6.26 -2.24
N TYR A 145 8.41 -6.90 -2.58
CA TYR A 145 8.13 -8.29 -2.18
C TYR A 145 9.16 -9.26 -2.74
N GLY A 146 9.43 -9.17 -4.06
CA GLY A 146 10.40 -10.02 -4.74
C GLY A 146 11.79 -9.89 -4.13
N ALA A 147 12.30 -8.66 -4.05
CA ALA A 147 13.62 -8.37 -3.51
C ALA A 147 13.76 -8.82 -2.03
N ALA A 148 12.82 -8.43 -1.17
CA ALA A 148 12.86 -8.80 0.24
C ALA A 148 12.76 -10.32 0.44
N SER A 149 11.95 -11.02 -0.37
CA SER A 149 11.83 -12.47 -0.30
C SER A 149 13.12 -13.19 -0.73
N ILE A 150 13.77 -12.72 -1.78
CA ILE A 150 15.06 -13.28 -2.24
C ILE A 150 16.13 -13.05 -1.17
N ILE A 151 16.24 -11.83 -0.64
CA ILE A 151 17.19 -11.50 0.44
C ILE A 151 16.96 -12.41 1.65
N ALA A 152 15.70 -12.62 2.04
CA ALA A 152 15.35 -13.48 3.17
C ALA A 152 15.71 -14.96 2.97
N LEU A 153 15.77 -15.46 1.73
CA LEU A 153 16.16 -16.85 1.41
C LEU A 153 17.66 -17.02 1.17
N THR A 154 18.38 -15.95 0.83
CA THR A 154 19.81 -16.03 0.45
C THR A 154 20.75 -15.52 1.52
N MET A 155 20.26 -14.62 2.39
CA MET A 155 21.07 -13.99 3.44
C MET A 155 20.76 -14.57 4.82
N LYS A 156 21.78 -14.80 5.65
CA LYS A 156 21.58 -15.14 7.07
C LYS A 156 20.82 -14.00 7.75
N HIS A 157 19.72 -14.31 8.41
CA HIS A 157 18.79 -13.32 8.99
C HIS A 157 19.44 -12.37 10.00
N LYS A 158 20.53 -12.79 10.67
CA LYS A 158 21.28 -11.92 11.57
C LYS A 158 21.94 -10.73 10.87
N HIS A 159 22.15 -10.80 9.55
CA HIS A 159 22.78 -9.75 8.75
C HIS A 159 21.74 -8.79 8.11
N ILE A 160 20.45 -9.16 8.06
CA ILE A 160 19.40 -8.32 7.49
C ILE A 160 19.32 -6.93 8.15
N PRO A 161 19.40 -6.78 9.48
CA PRO A 161 19.42 -5.44 10.10
C PRO A 161 20.58 -4.56 9.64
N TYR A 162 21.77 -5.14 9.42
CA TYR A 162 22.92 -4.39 8.86
C TYR A 162 22.70 -3.99 7.42
N LEU A 163 22.07 -4.85 6.61
CA LEU A 163 21.68 -4.51 5.25
C LEU A 163 20.67 -3.35 5.24
N ILE A 164 19.66 -3.40 6.11
CA ILE A 164 18.67 -2.31 6.24
C ILE A 164 19.39 -1.00 6.58
N ALA A 165 20.27 -1.00 7.57
CA ALA A 165 21.05 0.18 7.95
C ALA A 165 21.90 0.69 6.77
N GLY A 166 22.58 -0.22 6.05
CA GLY A 166 23.36 0.12 4.85
C GLY A 166 22.52 0.72 3.73
N LEU A 167 21.34 0.13 3.44
CA LEU A 167 20.42 0.65 2.42
C LEU A 167 19.90 2.04 2.77
N LEU A 168 19.48 2.26 4.03
CA LEU A 168 18.97 3.56 4.47
C LEU A 168 20.06 4.62 4.52
N THR A 169 21.26 4.28 5.02
CA THR A 169 22.39 5.22 5.08
C THR A 169 22.92 5.54 3.68
N GLY A 170 23.11 4.54 2.83
CA GLY A 170 23.55 4.75 1.43
C GLY A 170 22.54 5.58 0.64
N TYR A 171 21.25 5.34 0.85
CA TYR A 171 20.21 6.15 0.23
C TYR A 171 20.18 7.59 0.77
N PHE A 172 20.41 7.80 2.06
CA PHE A 172 20.56 9.14 2.62
C PHE A 172 21.73 9.90 1.98
N ILE A 173 22.90 9.25 1.84
CA ILE A 173 24.05 9.83 1.17
C ILE A 173 23.72 10.18 -0.29
N LEU A 174 23.01 9.29 -1.00
CA LEU A 174 22.54 9.55 -2.37
C LEU A 174 21.66 10.81 -2.44
N LEU A 175 20.71 10.96 -1.50
CA LEU A 175 19.85 12.13 -1.44
C LEU A 175 20.65 13.42 -1.17
N MET A 176 21.61 13.37 -0.25
CA MET A 176 22.48 14.52 0.07
C MET A 176 23.33 14.95 -1.14
N CYS A 177 23.94 13.99 -1.82
CA CYS A 177 24.82 14.28 -2.97
C CYS A 177 24.06 14.67 -4.24
N GLY A 178 22.81 14.20 -4.39
CA GLY A 178 22.03 14.31 -5.61
C GLY A 178 20.86 15.30 -5.55
N ASN A 179 20.92 16.32 -4.67
CA ASN A 179 19.83 17.29 -4.49
C ASN A 179 18.46 16.62 -4.19
N GLY A 180 18.49 15.48 -3.51
CA GLY A 180 17.33 14.60 -3.30
C GLY A 180 16.24 15.18 -2.43
N PHE A 181 16.46 16.31 -1.76
CA PHE A 181 15.46 16.99 -0.94
C PHE A 181 14.75 18.13 -1.67
N ALA A 182 15.15 18.46 -2.91
CA ALA A 182 14.50 19.47 -3.72
C ALA A 182 13.19 18.93 -4.34
N TYR A 183 12.15 19.74 -4.36
CA TYR A 183 10.86 19.39 -4.97
C TYR A 183 10.78 19.93 -6.39
N ASN A 184 11.66 19.43 -7.25
CA ASN A 184 11.73 19.82 -8.65
C ASN A 184 12.50 18.76 -9.49
N GLU A 185 12.63 19.03 -10.76
CA GLU A 185 13.28 18.14 -11.74
C GLU A 185 14.81 17.96 -11.56
N THR A 186 15.46 18.77 -10.72
CA THR A 186 16.89 18.63 -10.40
C THR A 186 17.17 17.58 -9.34
N ASN A 187 16.13 17.08 -8.67
CA ASN A 187 16.22 15.99 -7.73
C ASN A 187 16.76 14.72 -8.41
N ILE A 188 17.72 14.04 -7.77
CA ILE A 188 18.35 12.82 -8.32
C ILE A 188 17.33 11.74 -8.68
N LEU A 189 16.21 11.63 -7.93
CA LEU A 189 15.15 10.70 -8.26
C LEU A 189 14.52 11.04 -9.60
N SER A 190 14.17 12.33 -9.79
CA SER A 190 13.63 12.83 -11.05
C SER A 190 14.59 12.61 -12.20
N VAL A 191 15.87 12.93 -12.02
CA VAL A 191 16.90 12.77 -13.06
C VAL A 191 16.98 11.31 -13.52
N VAL A 192 17.05 10.36 -12.58
CA VAL A 192 17.17 8.93 -12.91
C VAL A 192 15.88 8.38 -13.53
N ASP A 193 14.74 8.71 -12.93
CA ASP A 193 13.44 8.20 -13.39
C ASP A 193 13.12 8.75 -14.80
N ARG A 194 13.39 10.01 -15.07
CA ARG A 194 13.21 10.62 -16.41
C ARG A 194 14.15 10.02 -17.46
N ALA A 195 15.36 9.68 -17.06
CA ALA A 195 16.33 9.06 -17.98
C ALA A 195 15.94 7.63 -18.37
N ILE A 196 15.36 6.86 -17.44
CA ILE A 196 15.05 5.44 -17.64
C ILE A 196 13.60 5.22 -18.09
N LEU A 197 12.64 5.85 -17.40
CA LEU A 197 11.21 5.65 -17.66
C LEU A 197 10.65 6.61 -18.69
N THR A 198 11.31 7.73 -18.93
CA THR A 198 10.86 8.91 -19.65
C THR A 198 9.66 9.62 -18.99
N PRO A 199 9.47 10.93 -19.19
CA PRO A 199 8.37 11.69 -18.59
C PRO A 199 6.96 11.21 -18.97
N ALA A 200 6.83 10.49 -20.10
CA ALA A 200 5.56 9.94 -20.55
C ALA A 200 5.06 8.79 -19.67
N HIS A 201 5.97 8.07 -19.02
CA HIS A 201 5.68 6.86 -18.25
C HIS A 201 5.79 7.04 -16.73
N MET A 202 5.84 8.30 -16.27
CA MET A 202 5.96 8.67 -14.86
C MET A 202 4.69 9.35 -14.34
N TYR A 203 4.59 9.44 -13.01
CA TYR A 203 3.60 10.29 -12.35
C TYR A 203 3.95 11.77 -12.54
N LYS A 204 2.93 12.59 -12.77
CA LYS A 204 3.12 14.04 -13.00
C LYS A 204 3.05 14.80 -11.67
N ASP A 205 4.19 14.97 -11.01
CA ASP A 205 4.30 15.68 -9.74
C ASP A 205 5.67 16.38 -9.64
N ASN A 206 5.79 17.57 -10.18
CA ASN A 206 7.04 18.36 -10.25
C ASN A 206 8.26 17.54 -10.75
N GLY A 207 8.02 16.57 -11.63
CA GLY A 207 9.04 15.67 -12.16
C GLY A 207 9.44 14.51 -11.25
N ILE A 208 8.85 14.38 -10.07
CA ILE A 208 9.13 13.30 -9.12
C ILE A 208 8.03 12.24 -9.21
N ASP A 209 8.43 10.98 -9.38
CA ASP A 209 7.53 9.84 -9.22
C ASP A 209 7.66 9.27 -7.80
N PRO A 210 6.61 9.35 -6.97
CA PRO A 210 6.67 8.82 -5.60
C PRO A 210 7.00 7.32 -5.53
N GLU A 211 6.69 6.57 -6.58
CA GLU A 211 7.00 5.15 -6.72
C GLU A 211 8.17 4.87 -7.68
N GLY A 212 9.06 5.85 -7.90
CA GLY A 212 10.21 5.76 -8.81
C GLY A 212 11.24 4.69 -8.45
N LEU A 213 12.23 4.53 -9.32
CA LEU A 213 13.25 3.48 -9.23
C LEU A 213 14.10 3.61 -7.96
N LEU A 214 14.70 4.79 -7.75
CA LEU A 214 15.61 4.98 -6.62
C LEU A 214 14.89 4.90 -5.28
N SER A 215 13.68 5.43 -5.15
CA SER A 215 12.88 5.34 -3.92
C SER A 215 12.40 3.91 -3.61
N THR A 216 12.57 2.96 -4.54
CA THR A 216 12.35 1.53 -4.28
C THR A 216 13.41 0.93 -3.35
N ILE A 217 14.63 1.49 -3.31
CA ILE A 217 15.71 1.04 -2.41
C ILE A 217 15.30 1.12 -0.93
N PRO A 218 14.94 2.29 -0.38
CA PRO A 218 14.46 2.38 1.00
C PRO A 218 13.11 1.68 1.21
N ALA A 219 12.30 1.52 0.18
CA ALA A 219 11.06 0.75 0.25
C ALA A 219 11.32 -0.77 0.44
N ILE A 220 12.40 -1.32 -0.13
CA ILE A 220 12.86 -2.69 0.17
C ILE A 220 13.31 -2.79 1.63
N ALA A 221 14.07 -1.82 2.15
CA ALA A 221 14.46 -1.76 3.56
C ALA A 221 13.24 -1.70 4.49
N HIS A 222 12.18 -0.98 4.09
CA HIS A 222 10.91 -0.93 4.81
C HIS A 222 10.26 -2.33 4.95
N VAL A 223 10.18 -3.09 3.87
CA VAL A 223 9.63 -4.47 3.90
C VAL A 223 10.52 -5.39 4.73
N LEU A 224 11.85 -5.25 4.63
CA LEU A 224 12.79 -6.02 5.44
C LEU A 224 12.68 -5.69 6.94
N LEU A 225 12.38 -4.43 7.32
CA LEU A 225 12.05 -4.08 8.70
C LEU A 225 10.81 -4.84 9.18
N GLY A 226 9.75 -4.86 8.38
CA GLY A 226 8.55 -5.65 8.68
C GLY A 226 8.88 -7.15 8.81
N PHE A 227 9.75 -7.69 7.97
CA PHE A 227 10.24 -9.07 8.06
C PHE A 227 10.99 -9.33 9.37
N CYS A 228 11.89 -8.44 9.79
CA CYS A 228 12.62 -8.54 11.05
C CYS A 228 11.66 -8.49 12.25
N VAL A 229 10.68 -7.61 12.24
CA VAL A 229 9.66 -7.52 13.28
C VAL A 229 8.81 -8.80 13.33
N GLY A 230 8.42 -9.35 12.18
CA GLY A 230 7.74 -10.64 12.10
C GLY A 230 8.55 -11.77 12.72
N ARG A 231 9.88 -11.77 12.50
CA ARG A 231 10.80 -12.72 13.14
C ARG A 231 10.83 -12.55 14.65
N LEU A 232 11.05 -11.33 15.13
CA LEU A 232 11.11 -11.04 16.56
C LEU A 232 9.82 -11.43 17.27
N MET A 233 8.67 -11.12 16.66
CA MET A 233 7.34 -11.43 17.18
C MET A 233 7.08 -12.94 17.24
N LEU A 234 7.51 -13.72 16.24
CA LEU A 234 7.12 -15.12 16.09
C LEU A 234 8.15 -16.12 16.57
N ASP A 235 9.43 -15.76 16.64
CA ASP A 235 10.52 -16.61 17.14
C ASP A 235 11.03 -16.18 18.53
N GLY A 236 10.61 -14.99 18.99
CA GLY A 236 10.81 -14.55 20.37
C GLY A 236 10.11 -15.51 21.33
N ASN A 237 10.48 -15.48 22.56
CA ASN A 237 10.10 -16.32 23.69
C ASN A 237 9.00 -17.39 23.40
N LYS A 238 9.41 -18.64 23.14
CA LYS A 238 8.51 -19.79 22.94
C LYS A 238 7.98 -20.29 24.28
N SER A 239 7.33 -19.42 25.04
CA SER A 239 6.63 -19.80 26.26
C SER A 239 5.50 -20.77 25.92
N GLU A 240 5.35 -21.85 26.69
CA GLU A 240 4.22 -22.78 26.57
C GLU A 240 2.89 -22.12 26.96
N ASP A 241 2.97 -21.09 27.81
CA ASP A 241 1.81 -20.30 28.22
C ASP A 241 1.48 -19.20 27.19
N ARG A 242 0.22 -19.24 26.71
CA ARG A 242 -0.29 -18.28 25.71
C ARG A 242 -0.25 -16.83 26.20
N ALA A 243 -0.50 -16.58 27.49
CA ALA A 243 -0.51 -15.23 28.04
C ALA A 243 0.88 -14.63 28.04
N SER A 244 1.89 -15.40 28.48
CA SER A 244 3.30 -15.01 28.44
C SER A 244 3.80 -14.77 27.02
N PHE A 245 3.38 -15.60 26.05
CA PHE A 245 3.71 -15.41 24.65
C PHE A 245 3.13 -14.11 24.09
N LEU A 246 1.85 -13.81 24.34
CA LEU A 246 1.21 -12.57 23.90
C LEU A 246 1.85 -11.34 24.56
N ASN A 247 2.16 -11.39 25.84
CA ASN A 247 2.82 -10.30 26.53
C ASN A 247 4.21 -10.03 25.96
N SER A 248 4.99 -11.08 25.66
CA SER A 248 6.29 -10.94 25.00
C SER A 248 6.17 -10.30 23.61
N GLN A 249 5.17 -10.69 22.83
CA GLN A 249 4.88 -10.05 21.53
C GLN A 249 4.55 -8.57 21.69
N LEU A 250 3.68 -8.21 22.64
CA LEU A 250 3.29 -6.82 22.92
C LEU A 250 4.49 -5.97 23.29
N ILE A 251 5.31 -6.46 24.25
CA ILE A 251 6.52 -5.74 24.69
C ILE A 251 7.46 -5.54 23.50
N THR A 252 7.73 -6.57 22.72
CA THR A 252 8.63 -6.50 21.56
C THR A 252 8.15 -5.48 20.54
N LEU A 253 6.87 -5.56 20.15
CA LEU A 253 6.28 -4.64 19.16
C LEU A 253 6.26 -3.20 19.66
N PHE A 254 5.93 -3.00 20.94
CA PHE A 254 5.92 -1.68 21.55
C PHE A 254 7.32 -1.07 21.62
N LEU A 255 8.32 -1.82 22.10
CA LEU A 255 9.71 -1.34 22.16
C LEU A 255 10.26 -1.00 20.77
N VAL A 256 10.07 -1.89 19.79
CA VAL A 256 10.46 -1.62 18.41
C VAL A 256 9.73 -0.38 17.87
N GLY A 257 8.44 -0.27 18.17
CA GLY A 257 7.61 0.87 17.77
C GLY A 257 8.15 2.19 18.31
N VAL A 258 8.43 2.24 19.60
CA VAL A 258 8.99 3.43 20.28
C VAL A 258 10.37 3.76 19.72
N ILE A 259 11.30 2.79 19.68
CA ILE A 259 12.67 3.03 19.24
C ILE A 259 12.69 3.57 17.79
N LEU A 260 11.99 2.93 16.87
CA LEU A 260 11.97 3.35 15.47
C LEU A 260 11.32 4.73 15.30
N THR A 261 10.20 4.97 15.98
CA THR A 261 9.48 6.25 15.86
C THR A 261 10.33 7.41 16.38
N PHE A 262 10.89 7.29 17.60
CA PHE A 262 11.73 8.34 18.19
C PHE A 262 13.04 8.53 17.42
N SER A 263 13.68 7.44 16.96
CA SER A 263 14.88 7.54 16.11
C SER A 263 14.57 8.27 14.80
N GLY A 264 13.44 7.97 14.17
CA GLY A 264 13.01 8.62 12.94
C GLY A 264 12.73 10.11 13.14
N PHE A 265 12.07 10.51 14.23
CA PHE A 265 11.87 11.92 14.57
C PHE A 265 13.18 12.63 14.93
N LEU A 266 14.06 11.99 15.68
CA LEU A 266 15.37 12.57 16.00
C LEU A 266 16.20 12.81 14.73
N LEU A 267 16.26 11.84 13.83
CA LEU A 267 16.99 11.97 12.58
C LEU A 267 16.32 12.92 11.57
N SER A 268 15.05 13.28 11.78
CA SER A 268 14.32 14.16 10.87
C SER A 268 14.86 15.61 10.85
N TYR A 269 15.63 15.99 11.83
CA TYR A 269 16.34 17.29 11.84
C TYR A 269 17.41 17.37 10.73
N GLY A 270 17.99 16.24 10.30
CA GLY A 270 18.96 16.18 9.21
C GLY A 270 18.43 15.51 7.92
N CYS A 271 17.36 14.75 8.02
CA CYS A 271 16.73 14.06 6.90
C CYS A 271 15.20 14.20 7.03
N PRO A 272 14.57 15.17 6.35
CA PRO A 272 13.13 15.42 6.48
C PRO A 272 12.29 14.15 6.24
N ILE A 273 11.20 14.00 7.01
CA ILE A 273 10.22 12.93 6.79
C ILE A 273 9.48 13.27 5.49
N ASN A 274 9.63 12.42 4.47
CA ASN A 274 9.05 12.68 3.17
C ASN A 274 8.66 11.38 2.48
N LYS A 275 7.37 11.25 2.16
CA LYS A 275 6.79 10.10 1.47
C LYS A 275 7.21 10.02 0.00
N LYS A 276 7.23 11.16 -0.71
CA LYS A 276 7.44 11.18 -2.16
C LYS A 276 8.85 10.70 -2.56
N ILE A 277 9.84 10.93 -1.71
CA ILE A 277 11.19 10.39 -1.88
C ILE A 277 11.43 9.13 -1.04
N TRP A 278 10.46 8.70 -0.25
CA TRP A 278 10.58 7.55 0.67
C TRP A 278 11.78 7.67 1.60
N SER A 279 11.94 8.84 2.24
CA SER A 279 13.13 9.15 3.06
C SER A 279 13.41 8.08 4.14
N PRO A 280 14.68 7.88 4.54
CA PRO A 280 15.01 6.96 5.65
C PRO A 280 14.23 7.22 6.93
N THR A 281 14.04 8.47 7.28
CA THR A 281 13.24 8.88 8.45
C THR A 281 11.76 8.53 8.31
N TYR A 282 11.20 8.65 7.10
CA TYR A 282 9.86 8.20 6.81
C TYR A 282 9.72 6.68 7.00
N VAL A 283 10.71 5.90 6.57
CA VAL A 283 10.74 4.43 6.81
C VAL A 283 10.73 4.12 8.31
N LEU A 284 11.60 4.78 9.09
CA LEU A 284 11.70 4.54 10.53
C LEU A 284 10.41 4.89 11.27
N VAL A 285 9.89 6.11 11.04
CA VAL A 285 8.66 6.58 11.71
C VAL A 285 7.47 5.70 11.35
N THR A 286 7.28 5.40 10.08
CA THR A 286 6.10 4.62 9.65
C THR A 286 6.16 3.16 10.06
N CYS A 287 7.35 2.52 10.04
CA CYS A 287 7.53 1.17 10.61
C CYS A 287 7.32 1.16 12.13
N GLY A 288 7.79 2.19 12.83
CA GLY A 288 7.61 2.32 14.26
C GLY A 288 6.13 2.48 14.65
N LEU A 289 5.41 3.38 13.98
CA LEU A 289 3.97 3.56 14.18
C LEU A 289 3.17 2.31 13.80
N ALA A 290 3.53 1.62 12.71
CA ALA A 290 2.88 0.36 12.32
C ALA A 290 3.07 -0.74 13.36
N SER A 291 4.29 -0.86 13.94
CA SER A 291 4.58 -1.82 15.01
C SER A 291 3.77 -1.52 16.28
N SER A 292 3.71 -0.25 16.70
CA SER A 292 2.92 0.20 17.85
C SER A 292 1.41 -0.04 17.63
N PHE A 293 0.91 0.24 16.44
CA PHE A 293 -0.50 0.03 16.10
C PHE A 293 -0.84 -1.48 16.05
N LEU A 294 0.06 -2.32 15.54
CA LEU A 294 -0.11 -3.78 15.61
C LEU A 294 -0.15 -4.28 17.08
N ALA A 295 0.72 -3.75 17.96
CA ALA A 295 0.68 -4.06 19.38
C ALA A 295 -0.67 -3.69 20.01
N LEU A 296 -1.19 -2.50 19.71
CA LEU A 296 -2.50 -2.05 20.17
C LEU A 296 -3.62 -3.01 19.71
N LEU A 297 -3.61 -3.43 18.46
CA LEU A 297 -4.59 -4.37 17.91
C LEU A 297 -4.50 -5.74 18.59
N ILE A 298 -3.30 -6.28 18.83
CA ILE A 298 -3.11 -7.53 19.57
C ILE A 298 -3.67 -7.39 20.98
N TRP A 299 -3.40 -6.26 21.64
CA TRP A 299 -3.93 -6.02 22.99
C TRP A 299 -5.46 -5.98 23.01
N ILE A 300 -6.10 -5.23 22.11
CA ILE A 300 -7.57 -5.11 22.03
C ILE A 300 -8.21 -6.47 21.71
N ILE A 301 -7.67 -7.19 20.72
CA ILE A 301 -8.31 -8.35 20.11
C ILE A 301 -7.94 -9.64 20.81
N ASP A 302 -6.63 -9.87 21.06
CA ASP A 302 -6.15 -11.15 21.56
C ASP A 302 -6.06 -11.18 23.09
N VAL A 303 -5.74 -10.03 23.74
CA VAL A 303 -5.67 -9.94 25.22
C VAL A 303 -7.02 -9.58 25.82
N LYS A 304 -7.65 -8.48 25.36
CA LYS A 304 -8.96 -8.04 25.90
C LYS A 304 -10.15 -8.78 25.31
N GLY A 305 -9.99 -9.44 24.17
CA GLY A 305 -11.04 -10.24 23.54
C GLY A 305 -12.12 -9.45 22.80
N TYR A 306 -11.94 -8.15 22.58
CA TYR A 306 -12.90 -7.30 21.87
C TYR A 306 -12.83 -7.53 20.36
N LYS A 307 -13.66 -8.45 19.83
CA LYS A 307 -13.63 -8.91 18.43
C LYS A 307 -14.84 -8.50 17.59
N LYS A 308 -15.95 -8.05 18.19
CA LYS A 308 -17.20 -7.84 17.44
C LYS A 308 -17.10 -6.80 16.32
N TRP A 309 -16.30 -5.75 16.52
CA TRP A 309 -16.07 -4.69 15.54
C TRP A 309 -15.14 -5.10 14.39
N SER A 310 -14.32 -6.13 14.60
CA SER A 310 -13.23 -6.49 13.67
C SER A 310 -13.73 -7.08 12.36
N MET A 311 -14.94 -7.63 12.31
CA MET A 311 -15.53 -8.25 11.11
C MET A 311 -15.54 -7.30 9.90
N PHE A 312 -15.77 -6.01 10.14
CA PHE A 312 -15.72 -5.01 9.06
C PHE A 312 -14.35 -5.01 8.35
N PHE A 313 -13.28 -4.94 9.12
CA PHE A 313 -11.92 -4.92 8.59
C PHE A 313 -11.44 -6.30 8.14
N GLU A 314 -11.89 -7.37 8.77
CA GLU A 314 -11.57 -8.74 8.33
C GLU A 314 -12.04 -8.98 6.89
N ALA A 315 -13.20 -8.46 6.48
CA ALA A 315 -13.71 -8.59 5.13
C ALA A 315 -12.72 -8.02 4.08
N PHE A 316 -12.04 -6.91 4.38
CA PHE A 316 -10.96 -6.37 3.56
C PHE A 316 -9.66 -7.16 3.70
N GLY A 317 -9.31 -7.55 4.94
CA GLY A 317 -8.02 -8.13 5.27
C GLY A 317 -7.80 -9.56 4.79
N VAL A 318 -8.86 -10.32 4.50
CA VAL A 318 -8.76 -11.71 4.02
C VAL A 318 -8.40 -11.82 2.54
N ASN A 319 -8.80 -10.84 1.73
CA ASN A 319 -8.52 -10.75 0.30
C ASN A 319 -7.92 -9.37 -0.08
N PRO A 320 -6.83 -8.94 0.55
CA PRO A 320 -6.38 -7.54 0.49
C PRO A 320 -6.05 -7.07 -0.93
N LEU A 321 -5.40 -7.91 -1.73
CA LEU A 321 -5.05 -7.57 -3.10
C LEU A 321 -6.30 -7.44 -3.98
N PHE A 322 -7.24 -8.38 -3.86
CA PHE A 322 -8.51 -8.31 -4.57
C PHE A 322 -9.28 -7.04 -4.21
N MET A 323 -9.37 -6.70 -2.93
CA MET A 323 -10.09 -5.51 -2.48
C MET A 323 -9.44 -4.21 -2.98
N TYR A 324 -8.11 -4.17 -3.03
CA TYR A 324 -7.39 -3.04 -3.62
C TYR A 324 -7.69 -2.89 -5.12
N VAL A 325 -7.61 -4.00 -5.88
CA VAL A 325 -7.92 -4.03 -7.31
C VAL A 325 -9.38 -3.64 -7.56
N LEU A 326 -10.30 -4.20 -6.80
CA LEU A 326 -11.74 -3.88 -6.88
C LEU A 326 -11.98 -2.37 -6.67
N GLY A 327 -11.39 -1.78 -5.62
CA GLY A 327 -11.48 -0.35 -5.37
C GLY A 327 -10.96 0.48 -6.53
N GLY A 328 -9.82 0.10 -7.12
CA GLY A 328 -9.28 0.78 -8.30
C GLY A 328 -10.17 0.66 -9.54
N VAL A 329 -10.67 -0.53 -9.84
CA VAL A 329 -11.56 -0.78 -10.99
C VAL A 329 -12.89 -0.03 -10.82
N LEU A 330 -13.50 -0.10 -9.64
CA LEU A 330 -14.76 0.62 -9.37
C LEU A 330 -14.56 2.14 -9.46
N SER A 331 -13.44 2.66 -8.97
CA SER A 331 -13.11 4.08 -9.08
C SER A 331 -13.04 4.53 -10.53
N ILE A 332 -12.37 3.76 -11.40
CA ILE A 332 -12.28 4.03 -12.84
C ILE A 332 -13.67 4.01 -13.46
N LEU A 333 -14.48 2.99 -13.17
CA LEU A 333 -15.83 2.87 -13.73
C LEU A 333 -16.74 4.02 -13.27
N PHE A 334 -16.70 4.41 -12.00
CA PHE A 334 -17.51 5.52 -11.47
C PHE A 334 -17.12 6.86 -12.10
N GLY A 335 -15.85 7.05 -12.43
CA GLY A 335 -15.37 8.23 -13.13
C GLY A 335 -15.64 8.25 -14.64
N SER A 336 -15.70 7.07 -15.27
CA SER A 336 -15.76 6.94 -16.73
C SER A 336 -17.18 6.70 -17.29
N ILE A 337 -18.05 6.04 -16.50
CA ILE A 337 -19.45 5.81 -16.92
C ILE A 337 -20.24 7.09 -16.67
N SER A 338 -20.69 7.69 -17.76
CA SER A 338 -21.49 8.91 -17.75
C SER A 338 -22.88 8.67 -18.37
N PHE A 339 -23.86 9.45 -17.92
CA PHE A 339 -25.22 9.42 -18.43
C PHE A 339 -25.76 10.85 -18.60
N PRO A 340 -26.76 11.07 -19.47
CA PRO A 340 -27.36 12.39 -19.69
C PRO A 340 -27.98 12.94 -18.40
N TRP A 341 -27.66 14.21 -18.06
CA TRP A 341 -28.24 14.93 -16.95
C TRP A 341 -28.44 16.41 -17.31
N GLY A 342 -29.69 16.83 -17.48
CA GLY A 342 -30.01 18.14 -18.05
C GLY A 342 -29.45 18.29 -19.47
N ASP A 343 -28.78 19.41 -19.74
CA ASP A 343 -28.15 19.71 -21.03
C ASP A 343 -26.74 19.16 -21.21
N SER A 344 -26.25 18.37 -20.22
CA SER A 344 -24.90 17.82 -20.24
C SER A 344 -24.87 16.33 -19.84
N SER A 345 -23.68 15.72 -19.86
CA SER A 345 -23.45 14.39 -19.29
C SER A 345 -22.74 14.48 -17.97
N ILE A 346 -23.07 13.62 -17.02
CA ILE A 346 -22.45 13.53 -15.72
C ILE A 346 -22.00 12.09 -15.44
N SER A 347 -20.80 11.93 -14.86
CA SER A 347 -20.33 10.61 -14.44
C SER A 347 -21.06 10.13 -13.17
N ILE A 348 -21.05 8.82 -12.90
CA ILE A 348 -21.62 8.24 -11.67
C ILE A 348 -20.98 8.92 -10.45
N HIS A 349 -19.65 9.09 -10.45
CA HIS A 349 -18.93 9.81 -9.40
C HIS A 349 -19.44 11.25 -9.24
N GLY A 350 -19.52 12.00 -10.34
CA GLY A 350 -19.99 13.37 -10.34
C GLY A 350 -21.44 13.50 -9.85
N PHE A 351 -22.32 12.60 -10.28
CA PHE A 351 -23.71 12.57 -9.83
C PHE A 351 -23.81 12.34 -8.32
N LEU A 352 -23.16 11.30 -7.82
CA LEU A 352 -23.21 10.98 -6.38
C LEU A 352 -22.64 12.10 -5.53
N TYR A 353 -21.51 12.70 -5.94
CA TYR A 353 -20.91 13.79 -5.17
C TYR A 353 -21.67 15.11 -5.35
N ASN A 354 -21.79 15.65 -6.58
CA ASN A 354 -22.29 17.01 -6.83
C ASN A 354 -23.81 17.14 -6.64
N ILE A 355 -24.57 16.11 -6.99
CA ILE A 355 -26.04 16.19 -6.99
C ILE A 355 -26.65 15.62 -5.72
N VAL A 356 -26.04 14.54 -5.16
CA VAL A 356 -26.63 13.87 -4.00
C VAL A 356 -26.00 14.31 -2.68
N LEU A 357 -24.67 14.26 -2.56
CA LEU A 357 -24.01 14.41 -1.27
C LEU A 357 -23.61 15.85 -0.94
N MET A 358 -23.08 16.59 -1.92
CA MET A 358 -22.65 17.97 -1.69
C MET A 358 -23.80 18.91 -1.28
N PRO A 359 -25.00 18.86 -1.86
CA PRO A 359 -26.11 19.72 -1.43
C PRO A 359 -26.60 19.43 0.00
N VAL A 360 -26.41 18.19 0.50
CA VAL A 360 -26.84 17.78 1.84
C VAL A 360 -25.78 18.09 2.89
N PHE A 361 -24.51 17.79 2.59
CA PHE A 361 -23.42 17.85 3.58
C PHE A 361 -22.44 18.99 3.37
N GLY A 362 -22.53 19.73 2.26
CA GLY A 362 -21.54 20.71 1.83
C GLY A 362 -20.33 20.06 1.16
N GLU A 363 -19.39 20.88 0.68
CA GLU A 363 -18.29 20.44 -0.19
C GLU A 363 -17.36 19.41 0.50
N THR A 364 -16.81 19.75 1.65
CA THR A 364 -15.79 18.91 2.32
C THR A 364 -16.40 17.70 3.01
N ALA A 365 -17.52 17.87 3.73
CA ALA A 365 -18.18 16.73 4.37
C ALA A 365 -18.87 15.83 3.35
N GLY A 366 -19.39 16.38 2.24
CA GLY A 366 -19.89 15.60 1.11
C GLY A 366 -18.81 14.77 0.43
N SER A 367 -17.59 15.32 0.31
CA SER A 367 -16.43 14.60 -0.21
C SER A 367 -16.05 13.39 0.67
N LEU A 368 -16.06 13.57 2.00
CA LEU A 368 -15.86 12.47 2.95
C LEU A 368 -17.01 11.47 2.89
N ALA A 369 -18.26 11.93 2.82
CA ALA A 369 -19.44 11.06 2.71
C ALA A 369 -19.38 10.18 1.46
N PHE A 370 -18.91 10.72 0.33
CA PHE A 370 -18.66 9.94 -0.89
C PHE A 370 -17.61 8.85 -0.64
N ALA A 371 -16.46 9.18 -0.03
CA ALA A 371 -15.41 8.21 0.26
C ALA A 371 -15.92 7.09 1.19
N LEU A 372 -16.72 7.41 2.19
CA LEU A 372 -17.34 6.42 3.08
C LEU A 372 -18.37 5.54 2.37
N LEU A 373 -19.21 6.14 1.50
CA LEU A 373 -20.13 5.38 0.66
C LEU A 373 -19.38 4.42 -0.26
N PHE A 374 -18.28 4.88 -0.86
CA PHE A 374 -17.45 4.07 -1.74
C PHE A 374 -16.79 2.90 -1.00
N ILE A 375 -16.32 3.11 0.25
CA ILE A 375 -15.87 2.03 1.13
C ILE A 375 -17.01 1.04 1.40
N ALA A 376 -18.22 1.51 1.69
CA ALA A 376 -19.35 0.64 1.99
C ALA A 376 -19.72 -0.24 0.79
N ILE A 377 -19.70 0.30 -0.44
CA ILE A 377 -19.92 -0.46 -1.68
C ILE A 377 -18.86 -1.56 -1.83
N ASN A 378 -17.58 -1.22 -1.68
CA ASN A 378 -16.49 -2.19 -1.72
C ASN A 378 -16.63 -3.26 -0.62
N TRP A 379 -17.01 -2.83 0.60
CA TRP A 379 -17.23 -3.74 1.71
C TRP A 379 -18.35 -4.73 1.46
N CYS A 380 -19.47 -4.32 0.86
CA CYS A 380 -20.57 -5.23 0.53
C CYS A 380 -20.10 -6.40 -0.35
N ILE A 381 -19.23 -6.12 -1.34
CA ILE A 381 -18.65 -7.16 -2.21
C ILE A 381 -17.67 -8.03 -1.41
N GLY A 382 -16.75 -7.40 -0.68
CA GLY A 382 -15.76 -8.08 0.16
C GLY A 382 -16.39 -8.96 1.23
N TYR A 383 -17.49 -8.50 1.83
CA TYR A 383 -18.23 -9.25 2.84
C TYR A 383 -18.89 -10.51 2.29
N GLN A 384 -19.38 -10.50 1.04
CA GLN A 384 -19.91 -11.70 0.39
C GLN A 384 -18.81 -12.78 0.22
N LEU A 385 -17.61 -12.36 -0.17
CA LEU A 385 -16.47 -13.27 -0.25
C LEU A 385 -16.06 -13.80 1.13
N TYR A 386 -16.02 -12.92 2.13
CA TYR A 386 -15.72 -13.26 3.51
C TYR A 386 -16.72 -14.28 4.07
N LYS A 387 -18.03 -14.01 3.93
CA LYS A 387 -19.11 -14.87 4.40
C LYS A 387 -19.09 -16.26 3.74
N ARG A 388 -18.76 -16.31 2.44
CA ARG A 388 -18.64 -17.56 1.67
C ARG A 388 -17.28 -18.26 1.85
N LYS A 389 -16.36 -17.69 2.66
CA LYS A 389 -15.00 -18.21 2.88
C LYS A 389 -14.19 -18.36 1.58
N ILE A 390 -14.41 -17.45 0.62
CA ILE A 390 -13.66 -17.43 -0.64
C ILE A 390 -12.39 -16.61 -0.42
N TYR A 391 -11.24 -17.28 -0.55
CA TYR A 391 -9.92 -16.68 -0.40
C TYR A 391 -9.19 -16.70 -1.75
N ILE A 392 -9.02 -15.52 -2.33
CA ILE A 392 -8.30 -15.33 -3.60
C ILE A 392 -6.81 -15.30 -3.31
N LYS A 393 -6.09 -16.34 -3.72
CA LYS A 393 -4.64 -16.49 -3.52
C LYS A 393 -3.91 -16.31 -4.85
N ILE A 394 -2.86 -15.47 -4.81
CA ILE A 394 -1.92 -15.26 -5.91
C ILE A 394 -0.56 -15.81 -5.52
#